data_d35f5e99a809a10a26eb8a91e83db5a1
#
_entry.id   d35f5e99a809a10a26eb8a91e83db5a1
#
_cell.length_a   1.000
_cell.length_b   1.000
_cell.length_c   1.000
_cell.angle_alpha   90.00
_cell.angle_beta   90.00
_cell.angle_gamma   90.00
#
_symmetry.space_group_name_H-M   'P 1'
#
loop_
_entity.id
_entity.type
_entity.pdbx_description
1 polymer ?
#
loop_
_entity_poly.entity_id
_entity_poly.type
_entity_poly.pdbx_seq_one_letter_code
_entity_poly.pdbx_strand_id
1 'polypeptide(L)'
;MTGRHFYLAWRYVVFHKAKTAILVSCITLTLFLPLALNRLVSEFETRLMSRAEATPLVIGAKGSRFDLALHALYFRGRAPTSLTMKDFQAARESELATAVPLFVRFKARGYPIAGTTLEYFEQRGLTVARGESLSMLGDCLVGAGVAAELGLKPGDKLLSDSKNVFDIAADYPLRMNVVGVLADSGSPDDEAVFVDLKTAWVIQGIGHGHQEMANPGDKNVVLERTSSNVVASAALPQFMEITQENAGSFHF
;
A
#
# COMPACT_ATOMS: atom_id res chain seq x y z
N MET A 1 37.41 -29.09 49.24
CA MET A 1 37.60 -30.20 48.28
C MET A 1 37.06 -29.91 46.87
N THR A 2 36.17 -28.98 46.70
CA THR A 2 35.48 -28.60 45.40
C THR A 2 36.41 -28.03 44.31
N GLY A 3 37.47 -27.31 44.66
CA GLY A 3 38.33 -26.64 43.65
C GLY A 3 39.16 -27.59 42.78
N ARG A 4 39.54 -28.77 43.31
CA ARG A 4 40.34 -29.75 42.53
C ARG A 4 39.56 -30.44 41.45
N HIS A 5 38.25 -30.71 41.66
CA HIS A 5 37.37 -31.32 40.67
C HIS A 5 37.08 -30.34 39.53
N PHE A 6 36.89 -29.07 39.86
CA PHE A 6 36.68 -28.03 38.87
C PHE A 6 37.91 -27.79 37.97
N TYR A 7 39.10 -27.82 38.58
CA TYR A 7 40.36 -27.71 37.84
C TYR A 7 40.59 -28.89 36.89
N LEU A 8 40.31 -30.10 37.32
CA LEU A 8 40.45 -31.30 36.47
C LEU A 8 39.44 -31.29 35.32
N ALA A 9 38.19 -30.89 35.57
CA ALA A 9 37.18 -30.75 34.55
C ALA A 9 37.56 -29.70 33.49
N TRP A 10 38.07 -28.55 33.95
CA TRP A 10 38.54 -27.50 33.05
C TRP A 10 39.70 -27.98 32.16
N ARG A 11 40.69 -28.64 32.74
CA ARG A 11 41.83 -29.19 32.00
C ARG A 11 41.39 -30.27 30.99
N TYR A 12 40.40 -31.08 31.32
CA TYR A 12 39.82 -32.06 30.40
C TYR A 12 39.13 -31.40 29.21
N VAL A 13 38.31 -30.40 29.47
CA VAL A 13 37.60 -29.60 28.44
C VAL A 13 38.60 -28.96 27.47
N VAL A 14 39.62 -28.31 28.00
CA VAL A 14 40.66 -27.62 27.22
C VAL A 14 41.53 -28.60 26.43
N PHE A 15 41.81 -29.81 26.97
CA PHE A 15 42.62 -30.80 26.31
C PHE A 15 41.85 -31.46 25.13
N HIS A 16 40.55 -31.74 25.30
CA HIS A 16 39.72 -32.39 24.28
C HIS A 16 38.87 -31.40 23.50
N LYS A 17 39.50 -30.36 22.94
CA LYS A 17 38.82 -29.23 22.27
C LYS A 17 37.78 -29.66 21.23
N ALA A 18 38.11 -30.61 20.34
CA ALA A 18 37.20 -31.07 19.30
C ALA A 18 35.94 -31.76 19.87
N LYS A 19 36.09 -32.66 20.84
CA LYS A 19 34.96 -33.34 21.48
C LYS A 19 34.08 -32.35 22.26
N THR A 20 34.72 -31.43 22.96
CA THR A 20 34.03 -30.38 23.72
C THR A 20 33.27 -29.45 22.79
N ALA A 21 33.87 -29.04 21.67
CA ALA A 21 33.22 -28.18 20.68
C ALA A 21 31.97 -28.85 20.09
N ILE A 22 32.06 -30.12 19.71
CA ILE A 22 30.92 -30.88 19.21
C ILE A 22 29.82 -30.98 20.27
N LEU A 23 30.16 -31.34 21.52
CA LEU A 23 29.16 -31.42 22.58
C LEU A 23 28.48 -30.09 22.87
N VAL A 24 29.25 -29.00 22.99
CA VAL A 24 28.72 -27.66 23.22
C VAL A 24 27.84 -27.24 22.04
N SER A 25 28.28 -27.48 20.81
CA SER A 25 27.48 -27.14 19.62
C SER A 25 26.15 -27.89 19.57
N CYS A 26 26.14 -29.20 19.90
CA CYS A 26 24.91 -29.99 19.98
C CYS A 26 23.96 -29.46 21.04
N ILE A 27 24.44 -29.20 22.26
CA ILE A 27 23.62 -28.64 23.34
C ILE A 27 23.09 -27.24 22.96
N THR A 28 23.97 -26.39 22.43
CA THR A 28 23.58 -25.04 22.00
C THR A 28 22.50 -25.10 20.92
N LEU A 29 22.66 -25.95 19.90
CA LEU A 29 21.69 -26.09 18.83
C LEU A 29 20.34 -26.62 19.34
N THR A 30 20.39 -27.60 20.23
CA THR A 30 19.19 -28.22 20.81
C THR A 30 18.40 -27.24 21.67
N LEU A 31 19.06 -26.34 22.39
CA LEU A 31 18.39 -25.28 23.19
C LEU A 31 18.03 -24.06 22.37
N PHE A 32 18.90 -23.64 21.44
CA PHE A 32 18.72 -22.44 20.64
C PHE A 32 17.51 -22.57 19.70
N LEU A 33 17.36 -23.70 19.00
CA LEU A 33 16.33 -23.87 17.99
C LEU A 33 14.90 -23.65 18.54
N PRO A 34 14.47 -24.35 19.61
CA PRO A 34 13.13 -24.12 20.17
C PRO A 34 12.95 -22.71 20.74
N LEU A 35 13.98 -22.11 21.34
CA LEU A 35 13.90 -20.75 21.86
C LEU A 35 13.77 -19.73 20.71
N ALA A 36 14.55 -19.90 19.65
CA ALA A 36 14.49 -19.03 18.47
C ALA A 36 13.13 -19.14 17.77
N LEU A 37 12.63 -20.36 17.58
CA LEU A 37 11.31 -20.58 16.98
C LEU A 37 10.19 -19.97 17.83
N ASN A 38 10.23 -20.19 19.15
CA ASN A 38 9.22 -19.63 20.04
C ASN A 38 9.23 -18.10 20.02
N ARG A 39 10.43 -17.48 20.02
CA ARG A 39 10.57 -16.03 19.89
C ARG A 39 10.04 -15.52 18.56
N LEU A 40 10.34 -16.20 17.45
CA LEU A 40 9.87 -15.84 16.12
C LEU A 40 8.34 -15.90 16.03
N VAL A 41 7.74 -17.00 16.52
CA VAL A 41 6.28 -17.17 16.53
C VAL A 41 5.62 -16.09 17.38
N SER A 42 6.12 -15.85 18.59
CA SER A 42 5.56 -14.81 19.48
C SER A 42 5.65 -13.41 18.88
N GLU A 43 6.76 -13.07 18.23
CA GLU A 43 6.91 -11.78 17.55
C GLU A 43 5.92 -11.66 16.38
N PHE A 44 5.76 -12.73 15.60
CA PHE A 44 4.83 -12.76 14.48
C PHE A 44 3.38 -12.65 14.97
N GLU A 45 2.98 -13.38 16.00
CA GLU A 45 1.66 -13.28 16.63
C GLU A 45 1.39 -11.85 17.12
N THR A 46 2.34 -11.24 17.81
CA THR A 46 2.19 -9.87 18.33
C THR A 46 1.95 -8.87 17.20
N ARG A 47 2.69 -8.97 16.09
CA ARG A 47 2.51 -8.10 14.92
C ARG A 47 1.16 -8.31 14.23
N LEU A 48 0.70 -9.55 14.10
CA LEU A 48 -0.61 -9.84 13.53
C LEU A 48 -1.75 -9.31 14.42
N MET A 49 -1.65 -9.55 15.74
CA MET A 49 -2.67 -9.10 16.69
C MET A 49 -2.76 -7.58 16.79
N SER A 50 -1.62 -6.89 16.84
CA SER A 50 -1.61 -5.41 16.91
C SER A 50 -2.32 -4.77 15.71
N ARG A 51 -2.17 -5.36 14.52
CA ARG A 51 -2.86 -4.89 13.32
C ARG A 51 -4.38 -5.09 13.41
N ALA A 52 -4.81 -6.25 13.91
CA ALA A 52 -6.23 -6.55 14.11
C ALA A 52 -6.85 -5.68 15.22
N GLU A 53 -6.14 -5.48 16.33
CA GLU A 53 -6.57 -4.62 17.43
C GLU A 53 -6.71 -3.14 17.01
N ALA A 54 -5.78 -2.65 16.19
CA ALA A 54 -5.87 -1.30 15.62
C ALA A 54 -7.02 -1.14 14.61
N THR A 55 -7.71 -2.23 14.22
CA THR A 55 -8.85 -2.19 13.31
C THR A 55 -9.99 -3.04 13.87
N PRO A 56 -10.68 -2.56 14.90
CA PRO A 56 -11.67 -3.36 15.62
C PRO A 56 -12.89 -3.73 14.75
N LEU A 57 -13.17 -2.97 13.71
CA LEU A 57 -14.30 -3.21 12.81
C LEU A 57 -13.91 -2.96 11.35
N VAL A 58 -14.26 -3.92 10.50
CA VAL A 58 -14.16 -3.80 9.04
C VAL A 58 -15.54 -4.01 8.44
N ILE A 59 -15.98 -3.04 7.64
CA ILE A 59 -17.26 -3.10 6.92
C ILE A 59 -16.97 -3.35 5.44
N GLY A 60 -17.64 -4.33 4.85
CA GLY A 60 -17.49 -4.68 3.44
C GLY A 60 -18.74 -5.34 2.87
N ALA A 61 -18.79 -5.52 1.56
CA ALA A 61 -19.87 -6.23 0.90
C ALA A 61 -19.98 -7.69 1.40
N LYS A 62 -21.18 -8.26 1.35
CA LYS A 62 -21.40 -9.64 1.73
C LYS A 62 -20.52 -10.60 0.92
N GLY A 63 -19.84 -11.50 1.63
CA GLY A 63 -18.92 -12.45 1.02
C GLY A 63 -18.07 -13.17 2.05
N SER A 64 -16.84 -13.53 1.66
CA SER A 64 -15.86 -14.16 2.55
C SER A 64 -15.34 -13.15 3.57
N ARG A 65 -15.60 -13.41 4.85
CA ARG A 65 -15.07 -12.59 5.95
C ARG A 65 -13.54 -12.64 6.01
N PHE A 66 -12.98 -13.79 5.67
CA PHE A 66 -11.53 -13.98 5.65
C PHE A 66 -10.88 -13.13 4.56
N ASP A 67 -11.42 -13.17 3.32
CA ASP A 67 -10.92 -12.35 2.23
C ASP A 67 -11.05 -10.86 2.55
N LEU A 68 -12.17 -10.44 3.14
CA LEU A 68 -12.38 -9.05 3.56
C LEU A 68 -11.33 -8.61 4.57
N ALA A 69 -11.10 -9.40 5.63
CA ALA A 69 -10.09 -9.09 6.64
C ALA A 69 -8.67 -9.06 6.04
N LEU A 70 -8.32 -10.08 5.24
CA LEU A 70 -7.01 -10.18 4.61
C LEU A 70 -6.76 -9.00 3.65
N HIS A 71 -7.78 -8.60 2.91
CA HIS A 71 -7.71 -7.48 1.98
C HIS A 71 -7.61 -6.13 2.69
N ALA A 72 -8.42 -5.90 3.70
CA ALA A 72 -8.44 -4.64 4.44
C ALA A 72 -7.21 -4.45 5.34
N LEU A 73 -6.68 -5.52 5.92
CA LEU A 73 -5.57 -5.43 6.87
C LEU A 73 -4.20 -5.60 6.21
N TYR A 74 -4.12 -6.37 5.13
CA TYR A 74 -2.82 -6.78 4.54
C TYR A 74 -2.71 -6.45 3.05
N PHE A 75 -3.72 -5.84 2.45
CA PHE A 75 -3.79 -5.51 1.01
C PHE A 75 -3.59 -6.74 0.10
N ARG A 76 -3.91 -7.91 0.62
CA ARG A 76 -3.70 -9.22 -0.03
C ARG A 76 -5.02 -9.96 -0.23
N GLY A 77 -4.97 -11.02 -1.03
CA GLY A 77 -6.12 -11.84 -1.32
C GLY A 77 -7.01 -11.26 -2.43
N ARG A 78 -8.22 -11.78 -2.54
CA ARG A 78 -9.18 -11.36 -3.55
C ARG A 78 -9.86 -10.06 -3.11
N ALA A 79 -9.83 -9.06 -3.99
CA ALA A 79 -10.55 -7.81 -3.72
C ALA A 79 -12.06 -8.08 -3.57
N PRO A 80 -12.68 -7.66 -2.46
CA PRO A 80 -14.12 -7.79 -2.27
C PRO A 80 -14.86 -6.88 -3.25
N THR A 81 -16.17 -7.10 -3.41
CA THR A 81 -17.04 -6.15 -4.10
C THR A 81 -16.99 -4.80 -3.37
N SER A 82 -16.84 -3.71 -4.12
CA SER A 82 -16.78 -2.37 -3.53
C SER A 82 -18.14 -1.99 -2.93
N LEU A 83 -18.11 -1.30 -1.79
CA LEU A 83 -19.26 -0.58 -1.25
C LEU A 83 -19.49 0.71 -2.05
N THR A 84 -20.67 1.26 -1.94
CA THR A 84 -21.00 2.57 -2.53
C THR A 84 -20.62 3.69 -1.55
N MET A 85 -20.46 4.91 -2.08
CA MET A 85 -20.27 6.11 -1.23
C MET A 85 -21.45 6.36 -0.30
N LYS A 86 -22.66 5.93 -0.70
CA LYS A 86 -23.86 5.99 0.15
C LYS A 86 -23.72 5.11 1.38
N ASP A 87 -23.17 3.88 1.21
CA ASP A 87 -22.92 2.97 2.33
C ASP A 87 -21.87 3.54 3.30
N PHE A 88 -20.83 4.16 2.75
CA PHE A 88 -19.80 4.84 3.54
C PHE A 88 -20.38 6.03 4.32
N GLN A 89 -21.20 6.86 3.68
CA GLN A 89 -21.86 7.99 4.32
C GLN A 89 -22.77 7.53 5.46
N ALA A 90 -23.58 6.49 5.25
CA ALA A 90 -24.44 5.93 6.28
C ALA A 90 -23.63 5.39 7.49
N ALA A 91 -22.48 4.76 7.24
CA ALA A 91 -21.59 4.34 8.33
C ALA A 91 -21.01 5.53 9.10
N ARG A 92 -20.60 6.59 8.41
CA ARG A 92 -20.08 7.83 9.00
C ARG A 92 -21.14 8.58 9.81
N GLU A 93 -22.36 8.70 9.29
CA GLU A 93 -23.48 9.37 9.93
C GLU A 93 -24.01 8.64 11.16
N SER A 94 -23.67 7.34 11.32
CA SER A 94 -24.06 6.59 12.51
C SER A 94 -23.41 7.10 13.80
N GLU A 95 -22.30 7.83 13.71
CA GLU A 95 -21.47 8.35 14.82
C GLU A 95 -21.00 7.28 15.83
N LEU A 96 -21.17 5.99 15.48
CA LEU A 96 -20.76 4.89 16.35
C LEU A 96 -19.25 4.63 16.30
N ALA A 97 -18.60 5.04 15.21
CA ALA A 97 -17.16 4.90 15.01
C ALA A 97 -16.67 5.87 13.91
N THR A 98 -15.38 6.16 13.91
CA THR A 98 -14.75 6.87 12.80
C THR A 98 -14.64 5.93 11.60
N ALA A 99 -15.37 6.24 10.53
CA ALA A 99 -15.35 5.48 9.29
C ALA A 99 -14.23 5.99 8.37
N VAL A 100 -13.29 5.11 8.02
CA VAL A 100 -12.19 5.41 7.07
C VAL A 100 -12.38 4.57 5.82
N PRO A 101 -12.54 5.19 4.64
CA PRO A 101 -12.71 4.45 3.39
C PRO A 101 -11.37 3.84 2.96
N LEU A 102 -11.41 2.62 2.45
CA LEU A 102 -10.24 1.94 1.92
C LEU A 102 -10.60 1.27 0.58
N PHE A 103 -9.88 1.64 -0.47
CA PHE A 103 -10.06 1.12 -1.81
C PHE A 103 -8.76 0.58 -2.37
N VAL A 104 -8.62 -0.75 -2.42
CA VAL A 104 -7.40 -1.44 -2.87
C VAL A 104 -7.75 -2.36 -4.02
N ARG A 105 -7.48 -1.95 -5.25
CA ARG A 105 -7.78 -2.73 -6.46
C ARG A 105 -6.65 -2.76 -7.47
N PHE A 106 -5.79 -1.75 -7.43
CA PHE A 106 -4.74 -1.52 -8.40
C PHE A 106 -3.38 -1.75 -7.78
N LYS A 107 -2.39 -1.81 -8.65
CA LYS A 107 -0.99 -1.93 -8.26
C LYS A 107 -0.15 -0.90 -9.00
N ALA A 108 1.02 -0.61 -8.44
CA ALA A 108 2.07 0.13 -9.11
C ALA A 108 3.38 -0.62 -8.92
N ARG A 109 4.01 -1.04 -10.02
CA ARG A 109 5.21 -1.88 -9.97
C ARG A 109 5.06 -3.15 -9.12
N GLY A 110 3.84 -3.73 -9.10
CA GLY A 110 3.51 -4.91 -8.29
C GLY A 110 3.05 -4.63 -6.86
N TYR A 111 3.25 -3.42 -6.33
CA TYR A 111 2.79 -3.00 -5.00
C TYR A 111 1.33 -2.55 -5.02
N PRO A 112 0.54 -2.85 -3.97
CA PRO A 112 -0.86 -2.43 -3.91
C PRO A 112 -0.97 -0.91 -3.82
N ILE A 113 -1.93 -0.34 -4.56
CA ILE A 113 -2.36 1.05 -4.42
C ILE A 113 -3.58 1.07 -3.49
N ALA A 114 -3.46 1.76 -2.37
CA ALA A 114 -4.51 1.97 -1.39
C ALA A 114 -5.06 3.39 -1.50
N GLY A 115 -6.25 3.53 -2.07
CA GLY A 115 -7.00 4.79 -2.06
C GLY A 115 -7.71 4.96 -0.73
N THR A 116 -7.43 6.06 -0.02
CA THR A 116 -7.96 6.33 1.31
C THR A 116 -8.01 7.83 1.59
N THR A 117 -8.25 8.21 2.84
CA THR A 117 -8.26 9.59 3.32
C THR A 117 -7.17 9.83 4.37
N LEU A 118 -6.94 11.08 4.77
CA LEU A 118 -5.88 11.43 5.71
C LEU A 118 -6.08 10.78 7.09
N GLU A 119 -7.33 10.54 7.48
CA GLU A 119 -7.70 9.88 8.74
C GLU A 119 -7.11 8.46 8.86
N TYR A 120 -6.84 7.80 7.72
CA TYR A 120 -6.17 6.49 7.72
C TYR A 120 -4.79 6.56 8.35
N PHE A 121 -4.01 7.56 7.99
CA PHE A 121 -2.64 7.75 8.49
C PHE A 121 -2.64 8.06 9.98
N GLU A 122 -3.56 8.90 10.43
CA GLU A 122 -3.74 9.24 11.85
C GLU A 122 -4.13 7.99 12.65
N GLN A 123 -5.13 7.23 12.18
CA GLN A 123 -5.61 6.01 12.85
C GLN A 123 -4.51 4.94 12.94
N ARG A 124 -3.65 4.86 11.94
CA ARG A 124 -2.55 3.89 11.87
C ARG A 124 -1.26 4.40 12.52
N GLY A 125 -1.20 5.66 12.94
CA GLY A 125 0.01 6.29 13.45
C GLY A 125 1.13 6.38 12.41
N LEU A 126 0.76 6.44 11.11
CA LEU A 126 1.72 6.55 10.02
C LEU A 126 2.19 8.00 9.89
N THR A 127 3.48 8.20 9.80
CA THR A 127 4.10 9.52 9.65
C THR A 127 4.93 9.61 8.38
N VAL A 128 5.01 10.79 7.81
CA VAL A 128 5.88 11.06 6.66
C VAL A 128 7.30 11.27 7.14
N ALA A 129 8.24 10.42 6.70
CA ALA A 129 9.65 10.52 7.03
C ALA A 129 10.39 11.50 6.10
N ARG A 130 9.96 11.61 4.84
CA ARG A 130 10.57 12.47 3.83
C ARG A 130 9.50 13.02 2.89
N GLY A 131 9.61 14.30 2.52
CA GLY A 131 8.64 14.95 1.64
C GLY A 131 7.43 15.49 2.40
N GLU A 132 6.28 15.49 1.75
CA GLU A 132 5.04 16.09 2.23
C GLU A 132 3.90 15.06 2.23
N SER A 133 2.79 15.40 2.89
CA SER A 133 1.56 14.58 2.88
C SER A 133 0.79 14.77 1.57
N LEU A 134 -0.21 13.90 1.32
CA LEU A 134 -1.11 14.03 0.19
C LEU A 134 -1.83 15.38 0.22
N SER A 135 -1.74 16.13 -0.86
CA SER A 135 -2.37 17.45 -0.96
C SER A 135 -3.17 17.64 -2.23
N MET A 136 -2.81 16.94 -3.31
CA MET A 136 -3.41 17.10 -4.61
C MET A 136 -3.88 15.77 -5.20
N LEU A 137 -4.84 15.86 -6.09
CA LEU A 137 -5.23 14.74 -6.95
C LEU A 137 -4.01 14.31 -7.79
N GLY A 138 -3.74 13.00 -7.83
CA GLY A 138 -2.56 12.45 -8.52
C GLY A 138 -1.31 12.33 -7.68
N ASP A 139 -1.30 12.84 -6.45
CA ASP A 139 -0.22 12.61 -5.49
C ASP A 139 -0.26 11.19 -4.93
N CYS A 140 0.91 10.65 -4.59
CA CYS A 140 1.03 9.41 -3.84
C CYS A 140 2.09 9.51 -2.74
N LEU A 141 1.83 8.81 -1.63
CA LEU A 141 2.78 8.47 -0.58
C LEU A 141 3.23 7.02 -0.77
N VAL A 142 4.50 6.77 -0.62
CA VAL A 142 5.04 5.41 -0.72
C VAL A 142 5.47 4.90 0.64
N GLY A 143 5.14 3.64 0.94
CA GLY A 143 5.62 2.96 2.13
C GLY A 143 7.15 2.84 2.14
N ALA A 144 7.74 2.69 3.33
CA ALA A 144 9.20 2.64 3.49
C ALA A 144 9.84 1.49 2.69
N GLY A 145 9.22 0.32 2.68
CA GLY A 145 9.68 -0.85 1.92
C GLY A 145 9.63 -0.62 0.42
N VAL A 146 8.52 -0.06 -0.10
CA VAL A 146 8.38 0.31 -1.53
C VAL A 146 9.46 1.31 -1.93
N ALA A 147 9.66 2.35 -1.14
CA ALA A 147 10.67 3.37 -1.42
C ALA A 147 12.10 2.79 -1.43
N ALA A 148 12.41 1.88 -0.51
CA ALA A 148 13.72 1.24 -0.43
C ALA A 148 13.96 0.31 -1.63
N GLU A 149 12.98 -0.53 -1.99
CA GLU A 149 13.15 -1.51 -3.07
C GLU A 149 13.17 -0.87 -4.46
N LEU A 150 12.31 0.13 -4.71
CA LEU A 150 12.24 0.83 -5.99
C LEU A 150 13.17 2.04 -6.09
N GLY A 151 13.86 2.41 -5.01
CA GLY A 151 14.74 3.58 -4.95
C GLY A 151 14.02 4.92 -5.08
N LEU A 152 12.73 4.99 -4.71
CA LEU A 152 11.88 6.16 -4.88
C LEU A 152 12.16 7.26 -3.85
N LYS A 153 12.02 8.49 -4.31
CA LYS A 153 12.21 9.71 -3.50
C LYS A 153 11.06 10.68 -3.80
N PRO A 154 10.77 11.63 -2.88
CA PRO A 154 9.88 12.74 -3.20
C PRO A 154 10.34 13.48 -4.46
N GLY A 155 9.39 13.73 -5.38
CA GLY A 155 9.61 14.30 -6.71
C GLY A 155 9.67 13.28 -7.84
N ASP A 156 9.81 11.99 -7.55
CA ASP A 156 9.77 10.93 -8.56
C ASP A 156 8.33 10.70 -9.07
N LYS A 157 8.22 10.00 -10.18
CA LYS A 157 6.94 9.60 -10.78
C LYS A 157 6.76 8.09 -10.68
N LEU A 158 5.56 7.67 -10.31
CA LEU A 158 5.18 6.26 -10.22
C LEU A 158 3.96 5.99 -11.10
N LEU A 159 4.08 5.02 -12.03
CA LEU A 159 2.99 4.64 -12.92
C LEU A 159 2.19 3.48 -12.30
N SER A 160 0.86 3.58 -12.32
CA SER A 160 -0.01 2.46 -11.97
C SER A 160 0.06 1.38 -13.05
N ASP A 161 -0.04 0.10 -12.63
CA ASP A 161 -0.01 -1.03 -13.55
C ASP A 161 -1.34 -1.10 -14.34
N SER A 162 -1.27 -1.36 -15.63
CA SER A 162 -2.45 -1.67 -16.45
C SER A 162 -2.89 -3.12 -16.21
N LYS A 163 -4.16 -3.35 -15.93
CA LYS A 163 -4.68 -4.70 -15.68
C LYS A 163 -4.79 -5.56 -16.94
N ASN A 164 -5.05 -4.95 -18.08
CA ASN A 164 -5.21 -5.68 -19.34
C ASN A 164 -4.74 -4.85 -20.53
N VAL A 165 -3.77 -5.39 -21.27
CA VAL A 165 -3.33 -4.83 -22.55
C VAL A 165 -4.44 -4.87 -23.63
N PHE A 166 -5.51 -5.67 -23.38
CA PHE A 166 -6.60 -5.87 -24.33
C PHE A 166 -7.92 -5.17 -23.96
N ASP A 167 -8.01 -4.59 -22.76
CA ASP A 167 -9.23 -3.93 -22.30
C ASP A 167 -9.06 -2.40 -22.43
N ILE A 168 -9.27 -1.93 -23.66
CA ILE A 168 -9.07 -0.52 -24.05
C ILE A 168 -10.07 0.43 -23.32
N ALA A 169 -11.05 -0.11 -22.61
CA ALA A 169 -12.16 0.67 -22.09
C ALA A 169 -12.21 0.82 -20.56
N ALA A 170 -11.34 0.19 -19.76
CA ALA A 170 -11.63 0.04 -18.34
C ALA A 170 -10.56 0.53 -17.35
N ASP A 171 -9.26 0.51 -17.67
CA ASP A 171 -8.22 0.88 -16.71
C ASP A 171 -7.19 1.81 -17.37
N TYR A 172 -7.11 3.05 -16.92
CA TYR A 172 -6.14 4.01 -17.44
C TYR A 172 -4.91 4.05 -16.54
N PRO A 173 -3.71 3.73 -17.07
CA PRO A 173 -2.49 3.89 -16.29
C PRO A 173 -2.31 5.38 -15.94
N LEU A 174 -2.29 5.66 -14.64
CA LEU A 174 -2.08 7.00 -14.12
C LEU A 174 -0.64 7.15 -13.64
N ARG A 175 0.00 8.22 -14.06
CA ARG A 175 1.31 8.65 -13.56
C ARG A 175 1.10 9.52 -12.33
N MET A 176 1.46 8.96 -11.17
CA MET A 176 1.31 9.60 -9.87
C MET A 176 2.60 10.30 -9.46
N ASN A 177 2.49 11.42 -8.73
CA ASN A 177 3.63 12.13 -8.17
C ASN A 177 3.97 11.57 -6.79
N VAL A 178 5.17 11.09 -6.57
CA VAL A 178 5.65 10.71 -5.24
C VAL A 178 5.92 11.98 -4.45
N VAL A 179 5.00 12.37 -3.57
CA VAL A 179 5.15 13.59 -2.74
C VAL A 179 5.87 13.31 -1.44
N GLY A 180 5.82 12.07 -0.95
CA GLY A 180 6.50 11.70 0.28
C GLY A 180 6.71 10.20 0.43
N VAL A 181 7.55 9.88 1.41
CA VAL A 181 7.87 8.52 1.84
C VAL A 181 7.51 8.39 3.31
N LEU A 182 6.73 7.37 3.66
CA LEU A 182 6.34 7.07 5.03
C LEU A 182 7.53 6.56 5.85
N ALA A 183 7.49 6.78 7.15
CA ALA A 183 8.41 6.14 8.09
C ALA A 183 8.14 4.63 8.13
N ASP A 184 9.19 3.86 8.40
CA ASP A 184 9.08 2.41 8.60
C ASP A 184 8.16 2.13 9.82
N SER A 185 7.07 1.44 9.57
CA SER A 185 6.08 1.07 10.57
C SER A 185 6.18 -0.40 11.01
N GLY A 186 6.99 -1.19 10.32
CA GLY A 186 7.06 -2.65 10.48
C GLY A 186 5.73 -3.34 10.18
N SER A 187 4.89 -2.75 9.35
CA SER A 187 3.54 -3.19 9.04
C SER A 187 3.34 -3.38 7.53
N PRO A 188 2.23 -3.99 7.08
CA PRO A 188 1.91 -4.10 5.66
C PRO A 188 1.83 -2.76 4.92
N ASP A 189 1.68 -1.65 5.64
CA ASP A 189 1.66 -0.31 5.05
C ASP A 189 3.01 0.06 4.43
N ASP A 190 4.11 -0.53 4.89
CA ASP A 190 5.44 -0.32 4.32
C ASP A 190 5.57 -0.86 2.89
N GLU A 191 4.70 -1.83 2.53
CA GLU A 191 4.64 -2.46 1.20
C GLU A 191 3.49 -1.91 0.33
N ALA A 192 2.97 -0.72 0.61
CA ALA A 192 1.85 -0.13 -0.11
C ALA A 192 2.16 1.27 -0.64
N VAL A 193 1.40 1.66 -1.67
CA VAL A 193 1.36 3.01 -2.24
C VAL A 193 0.02 3.62 -1.87
N PHE A 194 0.02 4.77 -1.23
CA PHE A 194 -1.20 5.44 -0.78
C PHE A 194 -1.52 6.62 -1.68
N VAL A 195 -2.79 6.74 -2.02
CA VAL A 195 -3.32 7.86 -2.82
C VAL A 195 -4.63 8.37 -2.20
N ASP A 196 -5.02 9.57 -2.54
CA ASP A 196 -6.38 10.03 -2.24
C ASP A 196 -7.43 9.12 -2.92
N LEU A 197 -8.57 8.92 -2.28
CA LEU A 197 -9.63 8.06 -2.77
C LEU A 197 -10.07 8.41 -4.19
N LYS A 198 -10.15 9.70 -4.53
CA LYS A 198 -10.50 10.16 -5.88
C LYS A 198 -9.43 9.83 -6.91
N THR A 199 -8.14 9.89 -6.52
CA THR A 199 -7.04 9.43 -7.38
C THR A 199 -7.22 7.95 -7.74
N ALA A 200 -7.59 7.10 -6.78
CA ALA A 200 -7.90 5.70 -7.04
C ALA A 200 -9.12 5.51 -7.96
N TRP A 201 -10.12 6.40 -7.90
CA TRP A 201 -11.25 6.41 -8.82
C TRP A 201 -10.86 6.83 -10.24
N VAL A 202 -9.91 7.75 -10.39
CA VAL A 202 -9.35 8.08 -11.70
C VAL A 202 -8.68 6.86 -12.32
N ILE A 203 -7.87 6.11 -11.56
CA ILE A 203 -7.24 4.87 -12.03
C ILE A 203 -8.30 3.84 -12.43
N GLN A 204 -9.44 3.80 -11.74
CA GLN A 204 -10.55 2.90 -12.09
C GLN A 204 -11.37 3.37 -13.30
N GLY A 205 -11.17 4.60 -13.79
CA GLY A 205 -11.96 5.17 -14.87
C GLY A 205 -13.34 5.71 -14.45
N ILE A 206 -13.62 5.79 -13.13
CA ILE A 206 -14.84 6.45 -12.61
C ILE A 206 -14.68 7.97 -12.74
N GLY A 207 -13.52 8.48 -12.34
CA GLY A 207 -13.14 9.85 -12.55
C GLY A 207 -12.34 9.98 -13.84
N HIS A 208 -12.68 10.94 -14.69
CA HIS A 208 -11.94 11.20 -15.92
C HIS A 208 -11.82 12.71 -16.18
N GLY A 209 -10.70 13.11 -16.73
CA GLY A 209 -10.46 14.48 -17.16
C GLY A 209 -10.31 14.54 -18.67
N HIS A 210 -10.94 15.50 -19.28
CA HIS A 210 -10.83 15.75 -20.71
C HIS A 210 -10.04 17.03 -20.97
N GLN A 211 -9.24 17.03 -22.05
CA GLN A 211 -8.66 18.27 -22.55
C GLN A 211 -9.77 19.22 -22.98
N GLU A 212 -9.70 20.48 -22.56
CA GLU A 212 -10.62 21.49 -23.04
C GLU A 212 -10.52 21.62 -24.57
N MET A 213 -11.64 21.41 -25.25
CA MET A 213 -11.71 21.50 -26.72
C MET A 213 -11.47 22.92 -27.26
N ALA A 214 -11.36 23.91 -26.40
CA ALA A 214 -11.09 25.29 -26.81
C ALA A 214 -9.66 25.50 -27.37
N ASN A 215 -8.68 24.69 -26.90
CA ASN A 215 -7.29 24.71 -27.36
C ASN A 215 -6.76 23.30 -27.59
N PRO A 216 -7.18 22.58 -28.65
CA PRO A 216 -6.64 21.26 -28.93
C PRO A 216 -5.22 21.41 -29.44
N GLY A 217 -4.25 20.98 -28.61
CA GLY A 217 -2.85 20.86 -29.06
C GLY A 217 -2.66 19.79 -30.14
N ASP A 218 -3.67 18.94 -30.34
CA ASP A 218 -3.62 17.82 -31.27
C ASP A 218 -4.75 17.94 -32.32
N LYS A 219 -4.36 18.20 -33.55
CA LYS A 219 -5.29 18.37 -34.69
C LYS A 219 -6.08 17.12 -35.04
N ASN A 220 -5.68 15.97 -34.51
CA ASN A 220 -6.30 14.67 -34.78
C ASN A 220 -7.55 14.39 -33.92
N VAL A 221 -7.81 15.19 -32.91
CA VAL A 221 -8.94 15.00 -31.97
C VAL A 221 -10.21 15.69 -32.45
N VAL A 222 -10.08 16.78 -33.21
CA VAL A 222 -11.21 17.55 -33.76
C VAL A 222 -11.50 17.09 -35.18
N LEU A 223 -12.62 16.41 -35.38
CA LEU A 223 -13.07 15.93 -36.70
C LEU A 223 -13.64 17.04 -37.57
N GLU A 224 -14.39 17.96 -36.96
CA GLU A 224 -14.99 19.10 -37.66
C GLU A 224 -15.19 20.26 -36.68
N ARG A 225 -14.89 21.48 -37.12
CA ARG A 225 -15.08 22.72 -36.36
C ARG A 225 -15.87 23.72 -37.19
N THR A 226 -17.06 24.07 -36.70
CA THR A 226 -17.90 25.14 -37.23
C THR A 226 -17.97 26.27 -36.20
N SER A 227 -18.38 27.47 -36.59
CA SER A 227 -18.47 28.63 -35.69
C SER A 227 -19.39 28.44 -34.47
N SER A 228 -20.27 27.44 -34.49
CA SER A 228 -21.23 27.11 -33.41
C SER A 228 -21.14 25.69 -32.89
N ASN A 229 -20.33 24.80 -33.48
CA ASN A 229 -20.26 23.41 -33.09
C ASN A 229 -18.87 22.83 -33.34
N VAL A 230 -18.41 21.95 -32.42
CA VAL A 230 -17.14 21.18 -32.54
C VAL A 230 -17.47 19.71 -32.47
N VAL A 231 -17.19 18.97 -33.52
CA VAL A 231 -17.33 17.51 -33.56
C VAL A 231 -15.94 16.91 -33.27
N ALA A 232 -15.83 16.23 -32.15
CA ALA A 232 -14.59 15.57 -31.75
C ALA A 232 -14.69 14.04 -31.90
N SER A 233 -13.54 13.40 -32.06
CA SER A 233 -13.45 11.95 -32.03
C SER A 233 -13.94 11.40 -30.68
N ALA A 234 -14.64 10.26 -30.69
CA ALA A 234 -15.07 9.57 -29.47
C ALA A 234 -13.87 9.09 -28.60
N ALA A 235 -12.68 9.02 -29.16
CA ALA A 235 -11.43 8.75 -28.46
C ALA A 235 -10.76 10.06 -28.02
N LEU A 236 -11.38 10.78 -27.08
CA LEU A 236 -10.70 11.88 -26.39
C LEU A 236 -9.55 11.33 -25.57
N PRO A 237 -8.29 11.77 -25.78
CA PRO A 237 -7.18 11.32 -24.94
C PRO A 237 -7.43 11.77 -23.50
N GLN A 238 -7.50 10.80 -22.62
CA GLN A 238 -7.56 11.07 -21.19
C GLN A 238 -6.17 11.47 -20.69
N PHE A 239 -6.14 12.31 -19.66
CA PHE A 239 -4.90 12.68 -19.03
C PHE A 239 -4.26 11.47 -18.33
N MET A 240 -3.04 11.13 -18.70
CA MET A 240 -2.24 10.09 -18.02
C MET A 240 -1.54 10.63 -16.76
N GLU A 241 -1.54 11.92 -16.55
CA GLU A 241 -0.93 12.60 -15.41
C GLU A 241 -1.83 13.75 -14.95
N ILE A 242 -1.99 13.88 -13.63
CA ILE A 242 -2.74 14.98 -13.03
C ILE A 242 -1.74 16.07 -12.63
N THR A 243 -1.97 17.29 -13.10
CA THR A 243 -1.17 18.48 -12.80
C THR A 243 -2.06 19.55 -12.17
N GLN A 244 -1.45 20.58 -11.58
CA GLN A 244 -2.21 21.74 -11.06
C GLN A 244 -3.12 22.39 -12.12
N GLU A 245 -2.68 22.38 -13.37
CA GLU A 245 -3.41 23.01 -14.47
C GLU A 245 -4.64 22.21 -14.90
N ASN A 246 -4.58 20.87 -14.85
CA ASN A 246 -5.66 20.00 -15.33
C ASN A 246 -6.51 19.36 -14.21
N ALA A 247 -6.12 19.51 -12.94
CA ALA A 247 -6.84 18.91 -11.81
C ALA A 247 -8.31 19.35 -11.74
N GLY A 248 -8.62 20.58 -12.12
CA GLY A 248 -9.99 21.12 -12.16
C GLY A 248 -10.87 20.56 -13.30
N SER A 249 -10.29 19.90 -14.30
CA SER A 249 -11.02 19.27 -15.40
C SER A 249 -11.48 17.84 -15.11
N PHE A 250 -11.12 17.27 -13.96
CA PHE A 250 -11.57 15.94 -13.56
C PHE A 250 -12.96 15.97 -12.94
N HIS A 251 -13.83 15.08 -13.44
CA HIS A 251 -15.20 14.87 -13.00
C HIS A 251 -15.35 13.47 -12.38
N PHE A 252 -16.24 13.36 -11.34
CA PHE A 252 -16.47 12.14 -10.57
C PHE A 252 -17.95 11.78 -10.50
#